data_6705e37d0b410f31335975bce41aac73
#
_entry.id   6705e37d0b410f31335975bce41aac73
#
_cell.length_a   1.000
_cell.length_b   1.000
_cell.length_c   1.000
_cell.angle_alpha   90.00
_cell.angle_beta   90.00
_cell.angle_gamma   90.00
#
_symmetry.space_group_name_H-M   'P 1'
#
loop_
_entity.id
_entity.type
_entity.pdbx_description
1 polymer ?
#
loop_
_entity_poly.entity_id
_entity_poly.type
_entity_poly.pdbx_seq_one_letter_code
_entity_poly.pdbx_strand_id
1 'polypeptide(L)'
;MIRRRTLVQQHACSHTLVALAFAAVMLLFAAGGCDKHSHTKDPRLRKIDQMLDAKLPPGTPRARVEHFLSSRGYRIEDSPNSNSVVAVVRHIDTETLQPATARITFRFDSNDELITYELQGASDIPLKP
;
A
#
# COMPACT_ATOMS: atom_id res chain seq x y z
N MET A 1 61.66 -43.02 -12.38
CA MET A 1 61.40 -41.73 -11.72
C MET A 1 60.16 -41.13 -12.32
N ILE A 2 59.02 -41.22 -11.61
CA ILE A 2 57.75 -40.72 -12.11
C ILE A 2 57.45 -39.45 -11.31
N ARG A 3 57.47 -38.29 -11.99
CA ARG A 3 57.06 -37.00 -11.45
C ARG A 3 55.54 -36.90 -11.44
N ARG A 4 54.92 -37.07 -10.28
CA ARG A 4 53.56 -36.63 -10.04
C ARG A 4 53.59 -35.12 -9.79
N ARG A 5 53.14 -34.32 -10.70
CA ARG A 5 52.80 -32.89 -10.51
C ARG A 5 51.26 -32.77 -10.45
N THR A 6 50.78 -32.72 -9.24
CA THR A 6 49.84 -31.80 -8.63
C THR A 6 48.85 -31.07 -9.58
N LEU A 7 47.67 -31.64 -9.68
CA LEU A 7 46.43 -31.02 -10.12
C LEU A 7 45.68 -30.54 -8.85
N VAL A 8 46.13 -29.48 -8.26
CA VAL A 8 45.40 -28.81 -7.16
C VAL A 8 45.65 -27.31 -7.34
N GLN A 9 44.88 -26.68 -8.18
CA GLN A 9 44.72 -25.20 -8.14
C GLN A 9 43.80 -24.69 -9.26
N GLN A 10 42.56 -25.15 -9.35
CA GLN A 10 41.60 -24.54 -10.27
C GLN A 10 40.18 -24.34 -9.70
N HIS A 11 39.98 -24.54 -8.41
CA HIS A 11 38.63 -24.34 -7.85
C HIS A 11 38.45 -23.11 -6.95
N ALA A 12 39.49 -22.27 -6.79
CA ALA A 12 39.40 -21.12 -5.88
C ALA A 12 38.84 -19.84 -6.53
N CYS A 13 38.79 -19.71 -7.85
CA CYS A 13 38.33 -18.49 -8.50
C CYS A 13 36.84 -18.42 -8.83
N SER A 14 36.13 -19.56 -8.78
CA SER A 14 34.72 -19.58 -9.20
C SER A 14 33.76 -19.10 -8.12
N HIS A 15 34.11 -19.28 -6.84
CA HIS A 15 33.21 -18.92 -5.75
C HIS A 15 33.23 -17.43 -5.39
N THR A 16 34.34 -16.74 -5.64
CA THR A 16 34.46 -15.30 -5.37
C THR A 16 33.69 -14.43 -6.39
N LEU A 17 33.62 -14.86 -7.66
CA LEU A 17 32.87 -14.16 -8.69
C LEU A 17 31.34 -14.31 -8.49
N VAL A 18 30.88 -15.48 -8.01
CA VAL A 18 29.47 -15.72 -7.72
C VAL A 18 29.02 -14.91 -6.49
N ALA A 19 29.87 -14.82 -5.47
CA ALA A 19 29.57 -14.03 -4.27
C ALA A 19 29.46 -12.52 -4.56
N LEU A 20 30.30 -11.99 -5.45
CA LEU A 20 30.24 -10.58 -5.88
C LEU A 20 28.99 -10.28 -6.73
N ALA A 21 28.55 -11.22 -7.56
CA ALA A 21 27.31 -11.07 -8.34
C ALA A 21 26.07 -11.06 -7.45
N PHE A 22 26.04 -11.88 -6.39
CA PHE A 22 24.92 -11.88 -5.42
C PHE A 22 24.85 -10.60 -4.60
N ALA A 23 25.98 -10.03 -4.21
CA ALA A 23 26.01 -8.77 -3.48
C ALA A 23 25.52 -7.58 -4.34
N ALA A 24 25.81 -7.56 -5.62
CA ALA A 24 25.33 -6.52 -6.54
C ALA A 24 23.81 -6.60 -6.79
N VAL A 25 23.23 -7.80 -6.83
CA VAL A 25 21.78 -7.99 -7.01
C VAL A 25 21.01 -7.57 -5.77
N MET A 26 21.54 -7.81 -4.55
CA MET A 26 20.89 -7.38 -3.30
C MET A 26 20.88 -5.86 -3.12
N LEU A 27 21.86 -5.13 -3.66
CA LEU A 27 21.93 -3.67 -3.60
C LEU A 27 20.91 -2.98 -4.52
N LEU A 28 20.46 -3.64 -5.60
CA LEU A 28 19.46 -3.11 -6.52
C LEU A 28 18.03 -3.17 -5.96
N PHE A 29 17.75 -4.03 -4.97
CA PHE A 29 16.43 -4.09 -4.33
C PHE A 29 16.23 -3.05 -3.21
N ALA A 30 17.28 -2.38 -2.74
CA ALA A 30 17.18 -1.38 -1.69
C ALA A 30 16.79 0.03 -2.18
N ALA A 31 16.72 0.25 -3.49
CA ALA A 31 16.37 1.55 -4.08
C ALA A 31 14.89 1.69 -4.47
N GLY A 32 14.05 0.71 -4.11
CA GLY A 32 12.59 0.84 -4.17
C GLY A 32 12.10 1.70 -3.02
N GLY A 33 12.43 2.99 -3.01
CA GLY A 33 11.75 3.97 -2.20
C GLY A 33 10.28 3.97 -2.62
N CYS A 34 9.40 3.33 -1.85
CA CYS A 34 7.98 3.53 -1.95
C CYS A 34 7.74 5.00 -1.65
N ASP A 35 7.59 5.82 -2.68
CA ASP A 35 6.90 7.09 -2.55
C ASP A 35 5.52 6.75 -1.99
N LYS A 36 5.37 6.92 -0.68
CA LYS A 36 4.07 6.80 -0.02
C LYS A 36 3.24 7.98 -0.52
N HIS A 37 2.51 7.74 -1.59
CA HIS A 37 1.50 8.66 -2.06
C HIS A 37 0.50 8.82 -0.93
N SER A 38 0.54 9.97 -0.26
CA SER A 38 -0.49 10.33 0.71
C SER A 38 -1.77 10.63 -0.06
N HIS A 39 -2.81 9.87 0.20
CA HIS A 39 -4.13 10.03 -0.43
C HIS A 39 -4.94 11.17 0.22
N THR A 40 -4.38 11.86 1.20
CA THR A 40 -5.01 12.98 1.89
C THR A 40 -4.06 14.12 2.13
N LYS A 41 -4.58 15.35 2.02
CA LYS A 41 -3.88 16.58 2.41
C LYS A 41 -4.09 16.93 3.89
N ASP A 42 -5.09 16.35 4.54
CA ASP A 42 -5.45 16.62 5.92
C ASP A 42 -4.58 15.80 6.89
N PRO A 43 -3.75 16.45 7.74
CA PRO A 43 -2.90 15.74 8.71
C PRO A 43 -3.71 14.91 9.72
N ARG A 44 -4.96 15.28 10.00
CA ARG A 44 -5.85 14.54 10.91
C ARG A 44 -6.26 13.18 10.35
N LEU A 45 -6.30 13.04 9.03
CA LEU A 45 -6.66 11.82 8.34
C LEU A 45 -5.46 10.90 8.06
N ARG A 46 -4.26 11.34 8.35
CA ARG A 46 -3.03 10.59 8.05
C ARG A 46 -2.97 9.21 8.69
N LYS A 47 -3.51 9.06 9.91
CA LYS A 47 -3.58 7.75 10.57
C LYS A 47 -4.52 6.79 9.85
N ILE A 48 -5.65 7.29 9.35
CA ILE A 48 -6.62 6.51 8.56
C ILE A 48 -5.97 6.12 7.22
N ASP A 49 -5.31 7.05 6.55
CA ASP A 49 -4.59 6.83 5.31
C ASP A 49 -3.55 5.69 5.44
N GLN A 50 -2.68 5.79 6.43
CA GLN A 50 -1.67 4.75 6.70
C GLN A 50 -2.29 3.38 7.01
N MET A 51 -3.41 3.34 7.71
CA MET A 51 -4.11 2.09 8.01
C MET A 51 -4.72 1.48 6.74
N LEU A 52 -5.30 2.30 5.88
CA LEU A 52 -5.88 1.86 4.61
C LEU A 52 -4.79 1.31 3.68
N ASP A 53 -3.68 2.01 3.52
CA ASP A 53 -2.53 1.56 2.73
C ASP A 53 -2.00 0.20 3.20
N ALA A 54 -1.92 0.00 4.51
CA ALA A 54 -1.43 -1.25 5.07
C ALA A 54 -2.41 -2.42 4.92
N LYS A 55 -3.72 -2.15 4.91
CA LYS A 55 -4.77 -3.19 4.92
C LYS A 55 -5.41 -3.44 3.56
N LEU A 56 -5.44 -2.43 2.72
CA LEU A 56 -6.09 -2.43 1.41
C LEU A 56 -5.12 -1.96 0.31
N PRO A 57 -4.06 -2.72 0.02
CA PRO A 57 -3.15 -2.39 -1.07
C PRO A 57 -3.87 -2.44 -2.43
N PRO A 58 -3.35 -1.75 -3.45
CA PRO A 58 -3.83 -1.90 -4.83
C PRO A 58 -3.91 -3.37 -5.24
N GLY A 59 -4.93 -3.75 -6.02
CA GLY A 59 -5.24 -5.12 -6.37
C GLY A 59 -6.11 -5.87 -5.35
N THR A 60 -6.53 -5.23 -4.25
CA THR A 60 -7.46 -5.84 -3.29
C THR A 60 -8.85 -5.99 -3.94
N PRO A 61 -9.47 -7.19 -3.91
CA PRO A 61 -10.82 -7.40 -4.44
C PRO A 61 -11.86 -6.53 -3.73
N ARG A 62 -12.85 -6.03 -4.49
CA ARG A 62 -13.96 -5.21 -3.97
C ARG A 62 -14.64 -5.84 -2.75
N ALA A 63 -14.98 -7.11 -2.81
CA ALA A 63 -15.62 -7.81 -1.70
C ALA A 63 -14.81 -7.76 -0.40
N ARG A 64 -13.49 -7.80 -0.50
CA ARG A 64 -12.60 -7.66 0.66
C ARG A 64 -12.58 -6.24 1.20
N VAL A 65 -12.63 -5.23 0.32
CA VAL A 65 -12.74 -3.82 0.72
C VAL A 65 -14.05 -3.59 1.47
N GLU A 66 -15.19 -4.01 0.91
CA GLU A 66 -16.52 -3.87 1.53
C GLU A 66 -16.61 -4.61 2.87
N HIS A 67 -16.08 -5.82 2.94
CA HIS A 67 -16.00 -6.57 4.19
C HIS A 67 -15.16 -5.85 5.25
N PHE A 68 -14.02 -5.30 4.87
CA PHE A 68 -13.16 -4.52 5.77
C PHE A 68 -13.91 -3.28 6.30
N LEU A 69 -14.57 -2.52 5.43
CA LEU A 69 -15.32 -1.33 5.80
C LEU A 69 -16.47 -1.66 6.77
N SER A 70 -17.22 -2.71 6.46
CA SER A 70 -18.32 -3.18 7.31
C SER A 70 -17.83 -3.67 8.67
N SER A 71 -16.72 -4.40 8.72
CA SER A 71 -16.13 -4.90 9.97
C SER A 71 -15.65 -3.78 10.89
N ARG A 72 -15.33 -2.61 10.33
CA ARG A 72 -14.95 -1.40 11.06
C ARG A 72 -16.14 -0.51 11.44
N GLY A 73 -17.35 -0.88 11.02
CA GLY A 73 -18.54 -0.06 11.23
C GLY A 73 -18.57 1.20 10.37
N TYR A 74 -17.84 1.23 9.27
CA TYR A 74 -17.89 2.34 8.34
C TYR A 74 -19.14 2.26 7.50
N ARG A 75 -19.81 3.40 7.34
CA ARG A 75 -21.03 3.46 6.54
C ARG A 75 -20.68 3.48 5.06
N ILE A 76 -21.13 2.46 4.34
CA ILE A 76 -21.02 2.42 2.87
C ILE A 76 -22.22 3.17 2.29
N GLU A 77 -21.94 4.11 1.40
CA GLU A 77 -22.95 4.89 0.67
C GLU A 77 -22.99 4.40 -0.78
N ASP A 78 -24.19 4.51 -1.37
CA ASP A 78 -24.35 4.21 -2.79
C ASP A 78 -23.52 5.16 -3.63
N SER A 79 -22.73 4.59 -4.52
CA SER A 79 -21.89 5.35 -5.42
C SER A 79 -22.61 5.59 -6.74
N PRO A 80 -22.52 6.78 -7.32
CA PRO A 80 -23.11 7.07 -8.63
C PRO A 80 -22.46 6.24 -9.76
N ASN A 81 -21.26 5.72 -9.51
CA ASN A 81 -20.48 4.94 -10.47
C ASN A 81 -20.38 3.48 -10.00
N SER A 82 -20.66 2.54 -10.91
CA SER A 82 -20.55 1.10 -10.65
C SER A 82 -19.12 0.66 -10.22
N ASN A 83 -18.10 1.40 -10.66
CA ASN A 83 -16.68 1.08 -10.40
C ASN A 83 -16.12 1.80 -9.16
N SER A 84 -16.96 2.32 -8.29
CA SER A 84 -16.54 2.96 -7.06
C SER A 84 -17.39 2.57 -5.86
N VAL A 85 -16.77 2.60 -4.69
CA VAL A 85 -17.43 2.44 -3.38
C VAL A 85 -17.10 3.66 -2.55
N VAL A 86 -18.13 4.25 -1.95
CA VAL A 86 -17.97 5.41 -1.06
C VAL A 86 -18.22 4.96 0.37
N ALA A 87 -17.32 5.28 1.26
CA ALA A 87 -17.47 5.02 2.69
C ALA A 87 -17.37 6.33 3.49
N VAL A 88 -18.20 6.45 4.52
CA VAL A 88 -18.14 7.55 5.47
C VAL A 88 -17.62 7.03 6.80
N VAL A 89 -16.51 7.62 7.23
CA VAL A 89 -15.88 7.33 8.50
C VAL A 89 -16.17 8.47 9.46
N ARG A 90 -16.78 8.14 10.60
CA ARG A 90 -16.89 9.07 11.72
C ARG A 90 -15.83 8.67 12.73
N HIS A 91 -14.87 9.53 12.90
CA HIS A 91 -13.77 9.33 13.84
C HIS A 91 -13.79 10.45 14.88
N ILE A 92 -13.53 10.10 16.13
CA ILE A 92 -13.26 11.10 17.15
C ILE A 92 -11.74 11.18 17.24
N ASP A 93 -11.20 12.35 16.94
CA ASP A 93 -9.79 12.62 17.18
C ASP A 93 -9.53 12.58 18.69
N THR A 94 -8.71 11.60 19.12
CA THR A 94 -8.42 11.38 20.54
C THR A 94 -7.55 12.47 21.14
N GLU A 95 -6.88 13.28 20.32
CA GLU A 95 -6.04 14.38 20.81
C GLU A 95 -6.83 15.67 21.00
N THR A 96 -7.77 15.95 20.10
CA THR A 96 -8.56 17.19 20.13
C THR A 96 -9.98 16.99 20.61
N LEU A 97 -10.43 15.74 20.79
CA LEU A 97 -11.82 15.37 21.12
C LEU A 97 -12.86 15.91 20.12
N GLN A 98 -12.40 16.31 18.93
CA GLN A 98 -13.28 16.84 17.89
C GLN A 98 -13.74 15.70 16.95
N PRO A 99 -15.04 15.65 16.62
CA PRO A 99 -15.51 14.69 15.65
C PRO A 99 -14.96 15.05 14.26
N ALA A 100 -14.17 14.15 13.70
CA ALA A 100 -13.71 14.24 12.32
C ALA A 100 -14.54 13.27 11.47
N THR A 101 -15.20 13.78 10.45
CA THR A 101 -15.87 12.96 9.45
C THR A 101 -15.02 12.95 8.20
N ALA A 102 -14.75 11.78 7.67
CA ALA A 102 -14.03 11.62 6.41
C ALA A 102 -14.87 10.83 5.41
N ARG A 103 -14.79 11.20 4.16
CA ARG A 103 -15.33 10.44 3.04
C ARG A 103 -14.18 9.75 2.32
N ILE A 104 -14.30 8.46 2.08
CA ILE A 104 -13.33 7.67 1.35
C ILE A 104 -14.01 7.18 0.07
N THR A 105 -13.41 7.47 -1.08
CA THR A 105 -13.87 6.99 -2.38
C THR A 105 -12.88 5.99 -2.91
N PHE A 106 -13.26 4.72 -2.97
CA PHE A 106 -12.47 3.63 -3.55
C PHE A 106 -12.81 3.49 -5.03
N ARG A 107 -11.80 3.34 -5.88
CA ARG A 107 -11.97 3.11 -7.33
C ARG A 107 -11.45 1.72 -7.70
N PHE A 108 -12.25 1.00 -8.47
CA PHE A 108 -11.96 -0.35 -8.92
C PHE A 108 -11.78 -0.40 -10.44
N ASP A 109 -11.02 -1.36 -10.90
CA ASP A 109 -10.88 -1.66 -12.31
C ASP A 109 -12.04 -2.54 -12.82
N SER A 110 -11.96 -2.98 -14.08
CA SER A 110 -12.96 -3.85 -14.70
C SER A 110 -13.03 -5.27 -14.11
N ASN A 111 -12.03 -5.67 -13.32
CA ASN A 111 -11.96 -6.96 -12.63
C ASN A 111 -12.41 -6.86 -11.16
N ASP A 112 -12.97 -5.72 -10.75
CA ASP A 112 -13.33 -5.41 -9.37
C ASP A 112 -12.12 -5.44 -8.40
N GLU A 113 -10.93 -5.07 -8.89
CA GLU A 113 -9.73 -4.90 -8.08
C GLU A 113 -9.46 -3.43 -7.78
N LEU A 114 -9.05 -3.14 -6.54
CA LEU A 114 -8.79 -1.78 -6.09
C LEU A 114 -7.63 -1.16 -6.86
N ILE A 115 -7.87 -0.02 -7.52
CA ILE A 115 -6.83 0.77 -8.18
C ILE A 115 -6.24 1.77 -7.20
N THR A 116 -7.12 2.55 -6.56
CA THR A 116 -6.75 3.65 -5.66
C THR A 116 -7.93 4.04 -4.79
N TYR A 117 -7.66 4.84 -3.78
CA TYR A 117 -8.71 5.50 -2.99
C TYR A 117 -8.34 6.97 -2.76
N GLU A 118 -9.35 7.78 -2.45
CA GLU A 118 -9.21 9.19 -2.12
C GLU A 118 -9.86 9.46 -0.77
N LEU A 119 -9.18 10.22 0.08
CA LEU A 119 -9.62 10.53 1.43
C LEU A 119 -9.88 12.05 1.52
N GLN A 120 -11.13 12.43 1.82
CA GLN A 120 -11.56 13.82 1.96
C GLN A 120 -12.09 14.08 3.37
N GLY A 121 -11.65 15.16 4.00
CA GLY A 121 -12.19 15.62 5.28
C GLY A 121 -13.57 16.26 5.13
N ALA A 122 -14.36 16.32 6.20
CA ALA A 122 -15.70 16.92 6.17
C ALA A 122 -15.72 18.39 5.76
N SER A 123 -14.63 19.12 6.01
CA SER A 123 -14.47 20.51 5.58
C SER A 123 -14.33 20.68 4.06
N ASP A 124 -13.94 19.61 3.37
CA ASP A 124 -13.68 19.64 1.93
C ASP A 124 -14.87 19.11 1.11
N ILE A 125 -15.93 18.67 1.78
CA ILE A 125 -17.16 18.20 1.13
C ILE A 125 -18.01 19.42 0.80
N PRO A 126 -18.20 19.76 -0.50
CA PRO A 126 -19.12 20.84 -0.85
C PRO A 126 -20.52 20.45 -0.37
N LEU A 127 -21.07 21.28 0.51
CA LEU A 127 -22.47 21.18 0.91
C LEU A 127 -23.29 21.40 -0.37
N LYS A 128 -23.91 20.34 -0.88
CA LYS A 128 -24.87 20.46 -1.96
C LYS A 128 -26.06 21.21 -1.39
N PRO A 129 -26.45 22.35 -1.99
CA PRO A 129 -27.61 23.10 -1.56
C PRO A 129 -28.91 22.29 -1.69
#